data_886caf8d8ca02191ec2b061d10c983e3
#
_entry.id   886caf8d8ca02191ec2b061d10c983e3
#
_cell.length_a   1.000
_cell.length_b   1.000
_cell.length_c   1.000
_cell.angle_alpha   90.00
_cell.angle_beta   90.00
_cell.angle_gamma   90.00
#
_symmetry.space_group_name_H-M   'P 1'
#
loop_
_entity.id
_entity.type
_entity.pdbx_description
1 polymer ?
#
loop_
_entity_poly.entity_id
_entity_poly.type
_entity_poly.pdbx_seq_one_letter_code
_entity_poly.pdbx_strand_id
1 'polypeptide(L)'
;MKKFLLAAAITAMCATAFAAGKDLKVAIDATYEPFTFKTADGKPTGFDVDIANALCEEIKRTCVFVEQPWDGMIPGLLAKKYDVIISSMSITEDRLKQVDFSDKYYNTPSRIVLRKDIKFSGPESIKGKKIGVLKASTQEKYALGELKTKGVEVVSYDAQDQVYLDIKAGRLDGTVADILEVGGGFLGKPGGENYQFVGQELFIPKYFGGGAGVALRKGQGELKTQISAAIKAIRANGKYKTINDKYFKFDVYGK
;
A
#
# COMPACT_ATOMS: atom_id res chain seq x y z
N MET A 1 -77.95 -10.03 24.72
CA MET A 1 -76.95 -8.98 24.77
C MET A 1 -75.59 -9.63 24.55
N LYS A 2 -75.06 -9.59 23.33
CA LYS A 2 -73.80 -10.24 22.95
C LYS A 2 -72.70 -9.18 23.01
N LYS A 3 -71.71 -9.38 23.89
CA LYS A 3 -70.52 -8.50 23.98
C LYS A 3 -69.51 -8.98 22.96
N PHE A 4 -69.20 -8.16 21.95
CA PHE A 4 -68.07 -8.38 21.03
C PHE A 4 -66.80 -7.80 21.67
N LEU A 5 -65.79 -8.67 21.94
CA LEU A 5 -64.44 -8.30 22.30
C LEU A 5 -63.61 -8.14 21.02
N LEU A 6 -63.22 -6.92 20.71
CA LEU A 6 -62.27 -6.60 19.63
C LEU A 6 -60.85 -6.78 20.16
N ALA A 7 -60.15 -7.81 19.71
CA ALA A 7 -58.74 -8.00 20.01
C ALA A 7 -57.91 -7.21 18.95
N ALA A 8 -57.27 -6.13 19.38
CA ALA A 8 -56.30 -5.39 18.55
C ALA A 8 -54.96 -6.11 18.61
N ALA A 9 -54.56 -6.73 17.49
CA ALA A 9 -53.22 -7.29 17.31
C ALA A 9 -52.25 -6.15 17.02
N ILE A 10 -51.41 -5.77 18.00
CA ILE A 10 -50.28 -4.85 17.82
C ILE A 10 -49.14 -5.66 17.20
N THR A 11 -48.94 -5.50 15.90
CA THR A 11 -47.77 -6.05 15.19
C THR A 11 -46.57 -5.16 15.53
N ALA A 12 -45.72 -5.59 16.48
CA ALA A 12 -44.46 -4.96 16.78
C ALA A 12 -43.49 -5.15 15.60
N MET A 13 -43.34 -4.12 14.79
CA MET A 13 -42.33 -4.03 13.76
C MET A 13 -40.99 -3.84 14.44
N CYS A 14 -40.23 -4.93 14.67
CA CYS A 14 -38.83 -4.86 15.07
C CYS A 14 -38.04 -4.24 13.93
N ALA A 15 -37.90 -2.91 13.95
CA ALA A 15 -36.87 -2.23 13.18
C ALA A 15 -35.53 -2.68 13.75
N THR A 16 -34.86 -3.61 13.07
CA THR A 16 -33.44 -3.89 13.31
C THR A 16 -32.66 -2.62 12.96
N ALA A 17 -32.39 -1.80 13.97
CA ALA A 17 -31.41 -0.74 13.87
C ALA A 17 -30.09 -1.41 13.51
N PHE A 18 -29.67 -1.31 12.26
CA PHE A 18 -28.31 -1.60 11.87
C PHE A 18 -27.44 -0.63 12.67
N ALA A 19 -26.83 -1.11 13.73
CA ALA A 19 -25.78 -0.39 14.42
C ALA A 19 -24.72 -0.08 13.36
N ALA A 20 -24.59 1.18 12.97
CA ALA A 20 -23.50 1.62 12.11
C ALA A 20 -22.20 1.11 12.73
N GLY A 21 -21.44 0.30 12.00
CA GLY A 21 -20.22 -0.29 12.51
C GLY A 21 -19.27 0.86 12.93
N LYS A 22 -18.51 0.62 14.01
CA LYS A 22 -17.52 1.59 14.49
C LYS A 22 -16.56 1.95 13.37
N ASP A 23 -16.23 3.24 13.20
CA ASP A 23 -15.24 3.72 12.25
C ASP A 23 -13.94 2.90 12.32
N LEU A 24 -13.33 2.67 11.16
CA LEU A 24 -12.02 2.05 11.04
C LEU A 24 -11.01 3.12 10.63
N LYS A 25 -10.09 3.46 11.54
CA LYS A 25 -9.01 4.39 11.22
C LYS A 25 -7.94 3.69 10.42
N VAL A 26 -7.69 4.17 9.19
CA VAL A 26 -6.77 3.60 8.21
C VAL A 26 -5.60 4.55 8.01
N ALA A 27 -4.39 4.10 8.35
CA ALA A 27 -3.17 4.87 8.05
C ALA A 27 -2.77 4.71 6.59
N ILE A 28 -2.39 5.83 5.98
CA ILE A 28 -1.91 5.94 4.60
C ILE A 28 -0.70 6.87 4.53
N ASP A 29 0.23 6.61 3.60
CA ASP A 29 1.24 7.56 3.14
C ASP A 29 0.84 8.08 1.77
N ALA A 30 0.48 9.36 1.70
CA ALA A 30 -0.08 9.98 0.49
C ALA A 30 1.00 10.51 -0.49
N THR A 31 2.18 9.86 -0.52
CA THR A 31 3.31 10.21 -1.43
C THR A 31 3.65 9.08 -2.41
N TYR A 32 2.74 8.11 -2.62
CA TYR A 32 3.01 6.85 -3.32
C TYR A 32 2.01 6.59 -4.47
N GLU A 33 2.00 7.47 -5.50
CA GLU A 33 1.11 7.33 -6.66
C GLU A 33 1.52 6.13 -7.56
N PRO A 34 0.57 5.32 -8.09
CA PRO A 34 -0.88 5.49 -8.09
C PRO A 34 -1.60 4.80 -6.92
N PHE A 35 -0.88 4.28 -5.93
CA PHE A 35 -1.47 3.53 -4.82
C PHE A 35 -2.13 4.45 -3.79
N THR A 36 -1.40 5.47 -3.32
CA THR A 36 -1.93 6.46 -2.38
C THR A 36 -1.31 7.82 -2.66
N PHE A 37 -2.13 8.81 -3.00
CA PHE A 37 -1.70 10.17 -3.30
C PHE A 37 -2.82 11.16 -3.01
N LYS A 38 -2.59 12.45 -3.22
CA LYS A 38 -3.59 13.50 -3.01
C LYS A 38 -4.14 14.03 -4.33
N THR A 39 -5.44 14.26 -4.34
CA THR A 39 -6.08 15.06 -5.38
C THR A 39 -5.69 16.53 -5.25
N ALA A 40 -6.02 17.36 -6.24
CA ALA A 40 -5.72 18.80 -6.22
C ALA A 40 -6.39 19.54 -5.03
N ASP A 41 -7.52 19.03 -4.53
CA ASP A 41 -8.22 19.54 -3.33
C ASP A 41 -7.73 18.93 -2.00
N GLY A 42 -6.60 18.19 -2.06
CA GLY A 42 -5.91 17.66 -0.90
C GLY A 42 -6.48 16.36 -0.32
N LYS A 43 -7.50 15.75 -0.94
CA LYS A 43 -8.09 14.52 -0.46
C LYS A 43 -7.26 13.29 -0.86
N PRO A 44 -7.14 12.29 0.03
CA PRO A 44 -6.47 11.04 -0.32
C PRO A 44 -7.25 10.28 -1.40
N THR A 45 -6.51 9.72 -2.34
CA THR A 45 -7.02 8.90 -3.45
C THR A 45 -5.98 7.85 -3.85
N GLY A 46 -6.34 6.95 -4.74
CA GLY A 46 -5.46 5.92 -5.28
C GLY A 46 -5.97 4.50 -5.04
N PHE A 47 -5.23 3.53 -5.55
CA PHE A 47 -5.62 2.12 -5.48
C PHE A 47 -5.84 1.65 -4.04
N ASP A 48 -4.92 1.95 -3.12
CA ASP A 48 -5.02 1.54 -1.71
C ASP A 48 -6.24 2.18 -1.02
N VAL A 49 -6.55 3.45 -1.37
CA VAL A 49 -7.72 4.15 -0.82
C VAL A 49 -9.02 3.52 -1.30
N ASP A 50 -9.11 3.19 -2.60
CA ASP A 50 -10.29 2.52 -3.17
C ASP A 50 -10.44 1.11 -2.60
N ILE A 51 -9.36 0.35 -2.45
CA ILE A 51 -9.36 -0.97 -1.79
C ILE A 51 -9.80 -0.83 -0.32
N ALA A 52 -9.25 0.13 0.43
CA ALA A 52 -9.64 0.36 1.82
C ALA A 52 -11.14 0.62 1.94
N ASN A 53 -11.70 1.52 1.11
CA ASN A 53 -13.13 1.81 1.11
C ASN A 53 -13.97 0.56 0.80
N ALA A 54 -13.56 -0.24 -0.19
CA ALA A 54 -14.24 -1.48 -0.54
C ALA A 54 -14.21 -2.51 0.61
N LEU A 55 -13.07 -2.63 1.32
CA LEU A 55 -12.95 -3.50 2.50
C LEU A 55 -13.82 -3.00 3.65
N CYS A 56 -13.82 -1.68 3.93
CA CYS A 56 -14.68 -1.09 4.96
C CYS A 56 -16.16 -1.36 4.68
N GLU A 57 -16.60 -1.23 3.42
CA GLU A 57 -17.97 -1.53 3.01
C GLU A 57 -18.33 -2.99 3.29
N GLU A 58 -17.48 -3.95 2.88
CA GLU A 58 -17.70 -5.37 3.11
C GLU A 58 -17.82 -5.73 4.61
N ILE A 59 -16.99 -5.10 5.46
CA ILE A 59 -17.04 -5.33 6.92
C ILE A 59 -18.03 -4.40 7.65
N LYS A 60 -18.84 -3.63 6.89
CA LYS A 60 -19.87 -2.70 7.41
C LYS A 60 -19.33 -1.65 8.38
N ARG A 61 -18.18 -1.04 8.04
CA ARG A 61 -17.55 0.07 8.75
C ARG A 61 -17.36 1.25 7.83
N THR A 62 -17.09 2.43 8.40
CA THR A 62 -16.64 3.63 7.65
C THR A 62 -15.12 3.73 7.77
N CYS A 63 -14.41 3.85 6.64
CA CYS A 63 -12.98 4.17 6.65
C CYS A 63 -12.76 5.65 7.01
N VAL A 64 -11.89 5.90 7.99
CA VAL A 64 -11.38 7.23 8.33
C VAL A 64 -9.89 7.25 8.08
N PHE A 65 -9.44 7.97 7.06
CA PHE A 65 -8.04 8.01 6.67
C PHE A 65 -7.23 8.91 7.60
N VAL A 66 -6.06 8.43 8.01
CA VAL A 66 -5.07 9.13 8.82
C VAL A 66 -3.76 9.15 8.05
N GLU A 67 -3.32 10.34 7.65
CA GLU A 67 -2.02 10.48 7.00
C GLU A 67 -0.89 10.31 8.01
N GLN A 68 0.09 9.52 7.64
CA GLN A 68 1.25 9.20 8.45
C GLN A 68 2.46 9.00 7.54
N PRO A 69 3.59 9.71 7.75
CA PRO A 69 4.84 9.40 7.08
C PRO A 69 5.22 7.93 7.23
N TRP A 70 5.81 7.37 6.18
CA TRP A 70 6.05 5.93 6.05
C TRP A 70 6.79 5.29 7.23
N ASP A 71 7.91 5.89 7.66
CA ASP A 71 8.75 5.34 8.74
C ASP A 71 8.04 5.31 10.10
N GLY A 72 7.01 6.14 10.28
CA GLY A 72 6.16 6.21 11.48
C GLY A 72 4.96 5.25 11.47
N MET A 73 4.69 4.52 10.39
CA MET A 73 3.45 3.72 10.27
C MET A 73 3.32 2.60 11.29
N ILE A 74 4.30 1.70 11.40
CA ILE A 74 4.25 0.62 12.40
C ILE A 74 4.30 1.17 13.82
N PRO A 75 5.19 2.09 14.18
CA PRO A 75 5.15 2.75 15.49
C PRO A 75 3.79 3.38 15.83
N GLY A 76 3.17 4.09 14.90
CA GLY A 76 1.85 4.70 15.10
C GLY A 76 0.73 3.68 15.28
N LEU A 77 0.78 2.55 14.54
CA LEU A 77 -0.15 1.43 14.72
C LEU A 77 -0.04 0.81 16.12
N LEU A 78 1.18 0.58 16.57
CA LEU A 78 1.44 0.04 17.92
C LEU A 78 1.01 1.01 19.03
N ALA A 79 1.19 2.33 18.79
CA ALA A 79 0.71 3.40 19.68
C ALA A 79 -0.81 3.65 19.59
N LYS A 80 -1.57 2.84 18.81
CA LYS A 80 -3.04 2.93 18.64
C LYS A 80 -3.54 4.27 18.05
N LYS A 81 -2.72 4.97 17.26
CA LYS A 81 -3.16 6.19 16.56
C LYS A 81 -4.21 5.88 15.49
N TYR A 82 -4.18 4.69 14.93
CA TYR A 82 -5.11 4.13 13.96
C TYR A 82 -5.26 2.62 14.18
N ASP A 83 -6.20 2.01 13.46
CA ASP A 83 -6.56 0.61 13.67
C ASP A 83 -5.81 -0.33 12.74
N VAL A 84 -5.59 0.11 11.49
CA VAL A 84 -4.94 -0.65 10.42
C VAL A 84 -4.05 0.25 9.57
N ILE A 85 -3.14 -0.36 8.81
CA ILE A 85 -2.36 0.29 7.74
C ILE A 85 -2.79 -0.34 6.42
N ILE A 86 -3.23 0.48 5.46
CA ILE A 86 -3.49 0.09 4.06
C ILE A 86 -2.74 1.10 3.19
N SER A 87 -1.48 0.80 2.91
CA SER A 87 -0.55 1.71 2.24
C SER A 87 0.61 0.92 1.62
N SER A 88 0.29 -0.02 0.74
CA SER A 88 1.30 -0.80 0.01
C SER A 88 2.33 -1.53 0.90
N MET A 89 1.94 -1.87 2.14
CA MET A 89 2.88 -2.45 3.10
C MET A 89 3.11 -3.94 2.84
N SER A 90 4.30 -4.28 2.34
CA SER A 90 4.71 -5.66 2.08
C SER A 90 4.71 -6.52 3.35
N ILE A 91 4.19 -7.74 3.22
CA ILE A 91 4.20 -8.78 4.26
C ILE A 91 5.61 -9.37 4.31
N THR A 92 6.43 -8.92 5.26
CA THR A 92 7.80 -9.43 5.44
C THR A 92 7.95 -10.07 6.82
N GLU A 93 8.92 -11.00 6.93
CA GLU A 93 9.21 -11.68 8.21
C GLU A 93 9.53 -10.70 9.34
N ASP A 94 10.29 -9.61 9.05
CA ASP A 94 10.64 -8.63 10.06
C ASP A 94 9.42 -7.82 10.56
N ARG A 95 8.50 -7.50 9.66
CA ARG A 95 7.25 -6.82 10.02
C ARG A 95 6.30 -7.76 10.77
N LEU A 96 6.25 -9.05 10.38
CA LEU A 96 5.46 -10.08 11.08
C LEU A 96 5.92 -10.31 12.53
N LYS A 97 7.16 -10.00 12.89
CA LYS A 97 7.61 -10.02 14.29
C LYS A 97 6.89 -8.96 15.15
N GLN A 98 6.48 -7.84 14.56
CA GLN A 98 5.92 -6.68 15.26
C GLN A 98 4.39 -6.58 15.13
N VAL A 99 3.85 -6.88 13.95
CA VAL A 99 2.43 -6.72 13.60
C VAL A 99 1.89 -7.99 12.90
N ASP A 100 0.58 -8.10 12.79
CA ASP A 100 -0.08 -9.11 11.95
C ASP A 100 -0.48 -8.50 10.61
N PHE A 101 -0.75 -9.36 9.63
CA PHE A 101 -1.25 -8.98 8.32
C PHE A 101 -2.47 -9.79 7.93
N SER A 102 -3.35 -9.20 7.13
CA SER A 102 -4.35 -9.92 6.35
C SER A 102 -3.70 -10.80 5.26
N ASP A 103 -4.50 -11.51 4.48
CA ASP A 103 -4.09 -11.99 3.16
C ASP A 103 -3.61 -10.80 2.33
N LYS A 104 -2.73 -11.04 1.34
CA LYS A 104 -2.29 -9.98 0.42
C LYS A 104 -3.49 -9.42 -0.36
N TYR A 105 -3.43 -8.15 -0.73
CA TYR A 105 -4.40 -7.55 -1.66
C TYR A 105 -3.77 -7.14 -3.01
N TYR A 106 -2.43 -7.12 -3.12
CA TYR A 106 -1.71 -7.09 -4.39
C TYR A 106 -0.27 -7.60 -4.23
N ASN A 107 0.42 -7.85 -5.36
CA ASN A 107 1.83 -8.25 -5.37
C ASN A 107 2.51 -7.80 -6.66
N THR A 108 3.41 -6.84 -6.56
CA THR A 108 4.20 -6.31 -7.66
C THR A 108 5.69 -6.34 -7.32
N PRO A 109 6.58 -6.51 -8.30
CA PRO A 109 8.02 -6.52 -8.04
C PRO A 109 8.56 -5.10 -7.85
N SER A 110 9.70 -5.00 -7.19
CA SER A 110 10.55 -3.82 -7.27
C SER A 110 11.55 -3.95 -8.41
N ARG A 111 12.10 -2.81 -8.86
CA ARG A 111 13.15 -2.79 -9.88
C ARG A 111 14.07 -1.60 -9.69
N ILE A 112 15.30 -1.71 -10.20
CA ILE A 112 16.24 -0.59 -10.25
C ILE A 112 15.86 0.29 -11.44
N VAL A 113 15.85 1.60 -11.22
CA VAL A 113 15.71 2.63 -12.26
C VAL A 113 16.96 3.47 -12.28
N LEU A 114 17.55 3.65 -13.46
CA LEU A 114 18.74 4.47 -13.66
C LEU A 114 18.54 5.46 -14.81
N ARG A 115 19.34 6.54 -14.81
CA ARG A 115 19.44 7.42 -15.95
C ARG A 115 19.97 6.64 -17.17
N LYS A 116 19.41 6.91 -18.35
CA LYS A 116 19.64 6.13 -19.59
C LYS A 116 21.10 6.10 -20.07
N ASP A 117 21.89 7.09 -19.70
CA ASP A 117 23.33 7.16 -20.03
C ASP A 117 24.21 6.22 -19.16
N ILE A 118 23.63 5.66 -18.09
CA ILE A 118 24.34 4.74 -17.19
C ILE A 118 24.13 3.30 -17.68
N LYS A 119 25.21 2.64 -18.06
CA LYS A 119 25.20 1.22 -18.45
C LYS A 119 25.08 0.35 -17.19
N PHE A 120 24.18 -0.62 -17.25
CA PHE A 120 23.96 -1.57 -16.16
C PHE A 120 24.20 -3.00 -16.64
N SER A 121 25.15 -3.69 -16.01
CA SER A 121 25.41 -5.12 -16.20
C SER A 121 25.42 -5.92 -14.89
N GLY A 122 24.99 -5.28 -13.80
CA GLY A 122 24.91 -5.80 -12.44
C GLY A 122 25.26 -4.72 -11.42
N PRO A 123 25.02 -4.98 -10.13
CA PRO A 123 25.26 -3.99 -9.05
C PRO A 123 26.66 -3.39 -9.04
N GLU A 124 27.70 -4.16 -9.39
CA GLU A 124 29.10 -3.70 -9.46
C GLU A 124 29.31 -2.61 -10.51
N SER A 125 28.54 -2.63 -11.62
CA SER A 125 28.68 -1.66 -12.71
C SER A 125 28.22 -0.26 -12.36
N ILE A 126 27.51 -0.11 -11.24
CA ILE A 126 27.03 1.19 -10.73
C ILE A 126 27.73 1.60 -9.43
N LYS A 127 28.93 1.06 -9.17
CA LYS A 127 29.78 1.51 -8.06
C LYS A 127 29.99 3.02 -8.10
N GLY A 128 29.87 3.68 -6.95
CA GLY A 128 29.98 5.15 -6.81
C GLY A 128 28.75 5.94 -7.31
N LYS A 129 27.71 5.27 -7.84
CA LYS A 129 26.46 5.92 -8.20
C LYS A 129 25.57 6.13 -6.97
N LYS A 130 24.75 7.19 -7.00
CA LYS A 130 23.83 7.58 -5.92
C LYS A 130 22.43 7.07 -6.21
N ILE A 131 21.95 6.17 -5.37
CA ILE A 131 20.62 5.56 -5.48
C ILE A 131 19.75 6.03 -4.32
N GLY A 132 18.68 6.76 -4.63
CA GLY A 132 17.70 7.20 -3.65
C GLY A 132 16.66 6.12 -3.34
N VAL A 133 16.25 6.01 -2.09
CA VAL A 133 15.24 5.05 -1.63
C VAL A 133 14.37 5.64 -0.53
N LEU A 134 13.13 5.17 -0.42
CA LEU A 134 12.27 5.51 0.72
C LEU A 134 12.79 4.83 1.98
N LYS A 135 13.04 5.60 3.03
CA LYS A 135 13.52 5.13 4.34
C LYS A 135 12.56 4.11 4.96
N ALA A 136 13.09 3.11 5.66
CA ALA A 136 12.34 2.00 6.29
C ALA A 136 11.51 1.15 5.31
N SER A 137 11.74 1.29 4.00
CA SER A 137 11.10 0.47 2.97
C SER A 137 11.85 -0.85 2.75
N THR A 138 11.21 -1.77 2.05
CA THR A 138 11.84 -3.00 1.57
C THR A 138 12.91 -2.73 0.51
N GLN A 139 12.72 -1.67 -0.27
CA GLN A 139 13.67 -1.18 -1.27
C GLN A 139 14.96 -0.63 -0.62
N GLU A 140 14.83 0.12 0.48
CA GLU A 140 16.00 0.54 1.26
C GLU A 140 16.75 -0.66 1.81
N LYS A 141 16.04 -1.63 2.41
CA LYS A 141 16.65 -2.84 2.96
C LYS A 141 17.44 -3.60 1.88
N TYR A 142 16.88 -3.73 0.67
CA TYR A 142 17.57 -4.32 -0.47
C TYR A 142 18.79 -3.50 -0.90
N ALA A 143 18.64 -2.19 -1.05
CA ALA A 143 19.73 -1.32 -1.49
C ALA A 143 20.90 -1.32 -0.50
N LEU A 144 20.64 -1.30 0.80
CA LEU A 144 21.66 -1.39 1.83
C LEU A 144 22.32 -2.78 1.88
N GLY A 145 21.55 -3.84 1.70
CA GLY A 145 22.06 -5.22 1.76
C GLY A 145 22.81 -5.66 0.51
N GLU A 146 22.36 -5.24 -0.68
CA GLU A 146 22.90 -5.75 -1.95
C GLU A 146 23.69 -4.69 -2.74
N LEU A 147 23.23 -3.43 -2.80
CA LEU A 147 23.90 -2.40 -3.62
C LEU A 147 25.03 -1.72 -2.86
N LYS A 148 24.80 -1.32 -1.61
CA LYS A 148 25.82 -0.66 -0.78
C LYS A 148 27.07 -1.50 -0.61
N THR A 149 26.92 -2.82 -0.46
CA THR A 149 28.04 -3.79 -0.36
C THR A 149 28.90 -3.86 -1.63
N LYS A 150 28.38 -3.36 -2.77
CA LYS A 150 29.08 -3.25 -4.06
C LYS A 150 29.60 -1.84 -4.32
N GLY A 151 29.58 -0.98 -3.30
CA GLY A 151 30.11 0.38 -3.38
C GLY A 151 29.15 1.40 -3.99
N VAL A 152 27.86 1.12 -4.07
CA VAL A 152 26.82 2.07 -4.43
C VAL A 152 26.52 2.98 -3.24
N GLU A 153 26.37 4.27 -3.46
CA GLU A 153 25.94 5.23 -2.43
C GLU A 153 24.41 5.18 -2.32
N VAL A 154 23.90 4.74 -1.17
CA VAL A 154 22.45 4.66 -0.90
C VAL A 154 22.04 5.87 -0.08
N VAL A 155 21.06 6.65 -0.59
CA VAL A 155 20.54 7.86 0.05
C VAL A 155 19.08 7.63 0.42
N SER A 156 18.77 7.69 1.73
CA SER A 156 17.42 7.45 2.25
C SER A 156 16.64 8.76 2.39
N TYR A 157 15.36 8.73 2.01
CA TYR A 157 14.44 9.86 2.05
C TYR A 157 13.21 9.53 2.89
N ASP A 158 12.64 10.53 3.53
CA ASP A 158 11.44 10.36 4.37
C ASP A 158 10.14 10.19 3.54
N ALA A 159 10.16 10.62 2.26
CA ALA A 159 9.04 10.46 1.34
C ALA A 159 9.52 10.11 -0.07
N GLN A 160 8.71 9.32 -0.80
CA GLN A 160 9.08 8.83 -2.14
C GLN A 160 9.16 9.94 -3.20
N ASP A 161 8.31 10.94 -3.12
CA ASP A 161 8.34 12.11 -4.01
C ASP A 161 9.63 12.93 -3.89
N GLN A 162 10.25 12.99 -2.71
CA GLN A 162 11.55 13.63 -2.50
C GLN A 162 12.67 12.93 -3.28
N VAL A 163 12.62 11.59 -3.38
CA VAL A 163 13.55 10.83 -4.24
C VAL A 163 13.44 11.32 -5.68
N TYR A 164 12.23 11.50 -6.20
CA TYR A 164 12.01 11.94 -7.57
C TYR A 164 12.41 13.40 -7.81
N LEU A 165 12.22 14.26 -6.83
CA LEU A 165 12.72 15.65 -6.88
C LEU A 165 14.25 15.67 -7.01
N ASP A 166 14.95 14.85 -6.24
CA ASP A 166 16.42 14.78 -6.27
C ASP A 166 16.96 14.09 -7.53
N ILE A 167 16.24 13.10 -8.06
CA ILE A 167 16.52 12.52 -9.37
C ILE A 167 16.41 13.60 -10.48
N LYS A 168 15.31 14.35 -10.52
CA LYS A 168 15.08 15.42 -11.50
C LYS A 168 16.12 16.54 -11.39
N ALA A 169 16.58 16.82 -10.20
CA ALA A 169 17.63 17.81 -9.96
C ALA A 169 19.06 17.30 -10.24
N GLY A 170 19.22 16.04 -10.70
CA GLY A 170 20.51 15.43 -10.98
C GLY A 170 21.37 15.11 -9.74
N ARG A 171 20.78 15.15 -8.54
CA ARG A 171 21.46 14.80 -7.29
C ARG A 171 21.54 13.30 -7.05
N LEU A 172 20.70 12.52 -7.72
CA LEU A 172 20.69 11.06 -7.73
C LEU A 172 20.85 10.52 -9.15
N ASP A 173 21.47 9.36 -9.28
CA ASP A 173 21.63 8.63 -10.53
C ASP A 173 20.43 7.70 -10.82
N GLY A 174 19.63 7.36 -9.80
CA GLY A 174 18.47 6.51 -9.92
C GLY A 174 17.83 6.14 -8.58
N THR A 175 16.99 5.11 -8.62
CA THR A 175 16.26 4.61 -7.45
C THR A 175 16.03 3.10 -7.52
N VAL A 176 15.65 2.50 -6.39
CA VAL A 176 14.97 1.20 -6.33
C VAL A 176 13.56 1.44 -5.84
N ALA A 177 12.56 1.06 -6.61
CA ALA A 177 11.16 1.29 -6.29
C ALA A 177 10.25 0.16 -6.83
N ASP A 178 9.00 0.13 -6.39
CA ASP A 178 7.96 -0.72 -6.98
C ASP A 178 7.74 -0.30 -8.45
N ILE A 179 7.59 -1.30 -9.34
CA ILE A 179 7.52 -1.03 -10.80
C ILE A 179 6.31 -0.18 -11.19
N LEU A 180 5.18 -0.34 -10.51
CA LEU A 180 3.96 0.40 -10.83
C LEU A 180 4.00 1.80 -10.24
N GLU A 181 4.52 1.92 -9.03
CA GLU A 181 4.70 3.20 -8.38
C GLU A 181 5.67 4.09 -9.17
N VAL A 182 6.90 3.63 -9.43
CA VAL A 182 7.87 4.43 -10.19
C VAL A 182 7.42 4.62 -11.64
N GLY A 183 6.68 3.66 -12.21
CA GLY A 183 6.10 3.76 -13.55
C GLY A 183 5.10 4.91 -13.66
N GLY A 184 4.14 4.98 -12.74
CA GLY A 184 3.09 6.01 -12.71
C GLY A 184 3.55 7.32 -12.05
N GLY A 185 4.27 7.20 -10.93
CA GLY A 185 4.71 8.35 -10.13
C GLY A 185 5.88 9.13 -10.73
N PHE A 186 6.74 8.50 -11.54
CA PHE A 186 7.94 9.14 -12.07
C PHE A 186 8.19 8.90 -13.56
N LEU A 187 8.35 7.64 -14.04
CA LEU A 187 8.75 7.38 -15.43
C LEU A 187 7.72 7.85 -16.45
N GLY A 188 6.43 7.82 -16.12
CA GLY A 188 5.33 8.32 -16.93
C GLY A 188 5.10 9.84 -16.86
N LYS A 189 5.94 10.57 -16.11
CA LYS A 189 5.78 12.01 -15.86
C LYS A 189 6.95 12.84 -16.43
N PRO A 190 6.77 14.16 -16.63
CA PRO A 190 7.86 15.04 -17.03
C PRO A 190 9.08 14.93 -16.12
N GLY A 191 10.25 14.70 -16.73
CA GLY A 191 11.53 14.47 -16.06
C GLY A 191 11.87 12.99 -15.82
N GLY A 192 10.94 12.06 -16.08
CA GLY A 192 11.18 10.62 -16.04
C GLY A 192 11.69 10.04 -17.38
N GLU A 193 11.53 10.78 -18.48
CA GLU A 193 11.86 10.34 -19.85
C GLU A 193 13.33 10.00 -20.06
N ASN A 194 14.22 10.53 -19.25
CA ASN A 194 15.66 10.25 -19.28
C ASN A 194 16.07 9.04 -18.42
N TYR A 195 15.11 8.36 -17.82
CA TYR A 195 15.33 7.22 -16.93
C TYR A 195 14.68 5.95 -17.48
N GLN A 196 15.14 4.80 -17.03
CA GLN A 196 14.66 3.50 -17.48
C GLN A 196 14.82 2.44 -16.42
N PHE A 197 13.99 1.41 -16.47
CA PHE A 197 14.21 0.18 -15.73
C PHE A 197 15.48 -0.53 -16.21
N VAL A 198 16.27 -1.02 -15.27
CA VAL A 198 17.44 -1.85 -15.54
C VAL A 198 17.41 -3.13 -14.70
N GLY A 199 18.18 -4.15 -15.12
CA GLY A 199 18.22 -5.44 -14.46
C GLY A 199 16.88 -6.19 -14.50
N GLN A 200 16.79 -7.24 -13.69
CA GLN A 200 15.61 -8.08 -13.57
C GLN A 200 14.63 -7.52 -12.53
N GLU A 201 13.40 -7.97 -12.57
CA GLU A 201 12.41 -7.75 -11.52
C GLU A 201 12.85 -8.42 -10.22
N LEU A 202 12.70 -7.70 -9.12
CA LEU A 202 13.17 -8.12 -7.81
C LEU A 202 12.03 -8.77 -7.02
N PHE A 203 11.88 -10.07 -7.18
CA PHE A 203 11.01 -10.92 -6.37
C PHE A 203 11.86 -11.72 -5.35
N ILE A 204 12.57 -11.03 -4.47
CA ILE A 204 13.43 -11.65 -3.47
C ILE A 204 12.70 -11.68 -2.13
N PRO A 205 12.12 -12.84 -1.69
CA PRO A 205 11.26 -12.91 -0.51
C PRO A 205 11.92 -12.38 0.76
N LYS A 206 13.22 -12.61 0.93
CA LYS A 206 14.04 -12.08 2.05
C LYS A 206 13.89 -10.56 2.23
N TYR A 207 13.73 -9.80 1.13
CA TYR A 207 13.58 -8.34 1.16
C TYR A 207 12.14 -7.92 1.00
N PHE A 208 11.46 -8.40 -0.06
CA PHE A 208 10.19 -7.85 -0.53
C PHE A 208 8.97 -8.60 -0.01
N GLY A 209 9.17 -9.77 0.63
CA GLY A 209 8.08 -10.56 1.20
C GLY A 209 7.15 -11.17 0.15
N GLY A 210 5.87 -11.36 0.51
CA GLY A 210 4.86 -12.08 -0.28
C GLY A 210 3.72 -11.21 -0.82
N GLY A 211 3.95 -9.92 -1.05
CA GLY A 211 2.93 -8.96 -1.49
C GLY A 211 2.50 -8.01 -0.38
N ALA A 212 1.66 -7.04 -0.72
CA ALA A 212 1.12 -6.05 0.20
C ALA A 212 -0.13 -6.57 0.92
N GLY A 213 -0.18 -6.41 2.23
CA GLY A 213 -1.32 -6.78 3.07
C GLY A 213 -1.75 -5.64 3.98
N VAL A 214 -2.92 -5.77 4.57
CA VAL A 214 -3.40 -4.84 5.60
C VAL A 214 -2.70 -5.19 6.91
N ALA A 215 -1.93 -4.25 7.46
CA ALA A 215 -1.24 -4.47 8.72
C ALA A 215 -2.14 -4.12 9.92
N LEU A 216 -2.09 -4.96 10.98
CA LEU A 216 -2.87 -4.83 12.21
C LEU A 216 -1.98 -5.10 13.42
N ARG A 217 -2.38 -4.60 14.59
CA ARG A 217 -1.73 -4.99 15.85
C ARG A 217 -1.93 -6.49 16.09
N LYS A 218 -0.94 -7.12 16.69
CA LYS A 218 -1.06 -8.50 17.18
C LYS A 218 -2.25 -8.64 18.15
N GLY A 219 -2.87 -9.80 18.13
CA GLY A 219 -4.05 -10.08 18.96
C GLY A 219 -5.39 -9.59 18.40
N GLN A 220 -5.41 -8.98 17.21
CA GLN A 220 -6.65 -8.57 16.52
C GLN A 220 -7.12 -9.63 15.49
N GLY A 221 -7.10 -10.91 15.88
CA GLY A 221 -7.39 -12.04 14.98
C GLY A 221 -8.76 -11.97 14.32
N GLU A 222 -9.78 -11.50 15.03
CA GLU A 222 -11.13 -11.34 14.45
C GLU A 222 -11.14 -10.31 13.32
N LEU A 223 -10.58 -9.11 13.53
CA LEU A 223 -10.50 -8.07 12.52
C LEU A 223 -9.65 -8.53 11.32
N LYS A 224 -8.53 -9.21 11.56
CA LYS A 224 -7.70 -9.84 10.52
C LYS A 224 -8.51 -10.79 9.65
N THR A 225 -9.30 -11.68 10.27
CA THR A 225 -10.14 -12.64 9.57
C THR A 225 -11.23 -11.94 8.75
N GLN A 226 -11.88 -10.92 9.33
CA GLN A 226 -12.89 -10.11 8.61
C GLN A 226 -12.29 -9.42 7.37
N ILE A 227 -11.12 -8.80 7.50
CA ILE A 227 -10.43 -8.12 6.37
C ILE A 227 -10.00 -9.14 5.31
N SER A 228 -9.42 -10.29 5.70
CA SER A 228 -9.04 -11.34 4.73
C SER A 228 -10.26 -11.91 3.99
N ALA A 229 -11.39 -12.09 4.69
CA ALA A 229 -12.65 -12.48 4.06
C ALA A 229 -13.17 -11.40 3.10
N ALA A 230 -13.07 -10.11 3.48
CA ALA A 230 -13.45 -8.99 2.64
C ALA A 230 -12.60 -8.90 1.35
N ILE A 231 -11.29 -9.14 1.44
CA ILE A 231 -10.42 -9.21 0.25
C ILE A 231 -10.91 -10.31 -0.71
N LYS A 232 -11.25 -11.49 -0.20
CA LYS A 232 -11.79 -12.59 -1.00
C LYS A 232 -13.15 -12.23 -1.61
N ALA A 233 -14.01 -11.57 -0.83
CA ALA A 233 -15.35 -11.15 -1.29
C ALA A 233 -15.28 -10.14 -2.43
N ILE A 234 -14.48 -9.06 -2.31
CA ILE A 234 -14.35 -8.07 -3.38
C ILE A 234 -13.69 -8.64 -4.64
N ARG A 235 -12.85 -9.66 -4.52
CA ARG A 235 -12.31 -10.39 -5.68
C ARG A 235 -13.39 -11.23 -6.35
N ALA A 236 -14.20 -11.95 -5.57
CA ALA A 236 -15.24 -12.84 -6.09
C ALA A 236 -16.40 -12.08 -6.75
N ASN A 237 -16.80 -10.91 -6.19
CA ASN A 237 -17.94 -10.13 -6.70
C ASN A 237 -17.54 -9.13 -7.82
N GLY A 238 -16.27 -9.08 -8.23
CA GLY A 238 -15.77 -8.23 -9.30
C GLY A 238 -15.42 -6.79 -8.89
N LYS A 239 -15.69 -6.37 -7.64
CA LYS A 239 -15.35 -5.03 -7.14
C LYS A 239 -13.86 -4.75 -7.21
N TYR A 240 -13.02 -5.74 -6.85
CA TYR A 240 -11.57 -5.65 -6.98
C TYR A 240 -11.14 -5.36 -8.43
N LYS A 241 -11.70 -6.09 -9.39
CA LYS A 241 -11.40 -5.88 -10.82
C LYS A 241 -11.78 -4.47 -11.26
N THR A 242 -12.94 -3.99 -10.86
CA THR A 242 -13.38 -2.62 -11.17
C THR A 242 -12.41 -1.57 -10.63
N ILE A 243 -11.90 -1.75 -9.41
CA ILE A 243 -10.90 -0.88 -8.80
C ILE A 243 -9.56 -1.02 -9.54
N ASN A 244 -9.10 -2.26 -9.76
CA ASN A 244 -7.83 -2.54 -10.45
C ASN A 244 -7.76 -1.83 -11.81
N ASP A 245 -8.82 -1.95 -12.62
CA ASP A 245 -8.86 -1.46 -13.99
C ASP A 245 -8.86 0.08 -14.10
N LYS A 246 -9.11 0.79 -13.00
CA LYS A 246 -8.93 2.26 -12.93
C LYS A 246 -7.46 2.67 -12.99
N TYR A 247 -6.58 1.85 -12.43
CA TYR A 247 -5.17 2.19 -12.20
C TYR A 247 -4.23 1.36 -13.05
N PHE A 248 -4.60 0.10 -13.37
CA PHE A 248 -3.69 -0.86 -13.99
C PHE A 248 -4.35 -1.59 -15.16
N LYS A 249 -3.56 -1.95 -16.17
CA LYS A 249 -4.01 -2.68 -17.36
C LYS A 249 -3.97 -4.21 -17.21
N PHE A 250 -3.57 -4.71 -16.05
CA PHE A 250 -3.48 -6.13 -15.72
C PHE A 250 -3.85 -6.36 -14.26
N ASP A 251 -4.12 -7.60 -13.85
CA ASP A 251 -4.47 -7.93 -12.47
C ASP A 251 -3.22 -7.85 -11.57
N VAL A 252 -3.14 -6.83 -10.72
CA VAL A 252 -2.01 -6.61 -9.80
C VAL A 252 -2.04 -7.54 -8.58
N TYR A 253 -3.11 -8.30 -8.40
CA TYR A 253 -3.15 -9.30 -7.33
C TYR A 253 -2.01 -10.31 -7.47
N GLY A 254 -1.63 -10.60 -8.71
CA GLY A 254 -0.59 -11.56 -9.04
C GLY A 254 -0.98 -13.01 -8.70
N LYS A 255 -0.06 -13.90 -8.91
CA LYS A 255 -0.20 -15.34 -8.58
C LYS A 255 0.00 -15.59 -7.10
#